data_e0b49dfffe83fde7166c9136977584ba
#
_entry.id   e0b49dfffe83fde7166c9136977584ba
#
_cell.length_a   1.000
_cell.length_b   1.000
_cell.length_c   1.000
_cell.angle_alpha   90.00
_cell.angle_beta   90.00
_cell.angle_gamma   90.00
#
_symmetry.space_group_name_H-M   'P 1'
#
loop_
_entity.id
_entity.type
_entity.pdbx_description
1 polymer ?
#
loop_
_entity_poly.entity_id
_entity_poly.type
_entity_poly.pdbx_seq_one_letter_code
_entity_poly.pdbx_strand_id
1 'polypeptide(L)'
;MALPTALFAMIASFALASVAVMSSVDAQRGTARDRSAKNAIAAADAGAGVALLRLNRFQKKLSTSTPCIGPAGEAQTESGGWCPATAPETVGGATFSYRVSAFKPKYEMSVVAVGSYAGVSRRVKVNLLAHDEGNVFLAEQMIGESNIKLEGGPTIKTDIGTNGSVELTSNGKKSSIICADIRHGIGGTAPTPNGPPTCPEQGEITEGNKTLPPVIPPENIATSNSNCRLVPNCTKEPSQEVDPYLGKARTETKPWDAAHRFINVPNGANLTLGGKDYFVCGLFVDGELIMGAGAKVRIFFDKPENCQGLGSSNTQVNISASATIKSTGFATSSETYDVPGLYVMGSPTIPTTVSLTGTAGGLNEVMIYAPYSNLEISGNATWIGMFAGKTVKLNGNPTLSSDAHIPLPEETYQGLLERTRYVECTGATGSPAPDSSC
;
A
#
# COMPACT_ATOMS: atom_id res chain seq x y z
N MET A 1 46.22 70.58 39.54
CA MET A 1 44.96 70.12 38.94
C MET A 1 45.11 68.86 38.07
N ALA A 2 46.25 68.26 37.86
CA ALA A 2 46.47 67.11 37.01
C ALA A 2 46.09 65.73 37.65
N LEU A 3 46.17 65.59 38.98
CA LEU A 3 45.92 64.36 39.68
C LEU A 3 44.46 63.93 39.66
N PRO A 4 43.47 64.79 39.88
CA PRO A 4 42.04 64.37 39.83
C PRO A 4 41.61 64.00 38.44
N THR A 5 42.13 64.62 37.39
CA THR A 5 41.77 64.28 35.99
C THR A 5 42.35 62.94 35.54
N ALA A 6 43.56 62.59 35.98
CA ALA A 6 44.17 61.29 35.72
C ALA A 6 43.43 60.17 36.43
N LEU A 7 42.99 60.39 37.68
CA LEU A 7 42.18 59.38 38.42
C LEU A 7 40.81 59.14 37.76
N PHE A 8 40.18 60.25 37.33
CA PHE A 8 38.90 60.17 36.64
C PHE A 8 39.01 59.42 35.30
N ALA A 9 40.07 59.66 34.53
CA ALA A 9 40.37 59.01 33.29
C ALA A 9 40.63 57.48 33.50
N MET A 10 41.33 57.10 34.57
CA MET A 10 41.56 55.72 34.94
C MET A 10 40.25 55.02 35.33
N ILE A 11 39.40 55.60 36.14
CA ILE A 11 38.11 55.04 36.55
C ILE A 11 37.21 54.88 35.33
N ALA A 12 37.15 55.89 34.47
CA ALA A 12 36.35 55.83 33.24
C ALA A 12 36.86 54.74 32.29
N SER A 13 38.19 54.61 32.13
CA SER A 13 38.77 53.53 31.30
C SER A 13 38.48 52.12 31.88
N PHE A 14 38.56 51.99 33.19
CA PHE A 14 38.26 50.71 33.87
C PHE A 14 36.75 50.31 33.76
N ALA A 15 35.90 51.34 33.87
CA ALA A 15 34.43 51.09 33.68
C ALA A 15 34.12 50.72 32.23
N LEU A 16 34.72 51.38 31.23
CA LEU A 16 34.54 51.01 29.83
C LEU A 16 35.10 49.60 29.50
N ALA A 17 36.26 49.26 30.04
CA ALA A 17 36.87 47.95 29.87
C ALA A 17 35.98 46.81 30.50
N SER A 18 35.43 47.07 31.69
CA SER A 18 34.56 46.11 32.33
C SER A 18 33.22 45.89 31.58
N VAL A 19 32.62 46.94 31.03
CA VAL A 19 31.43 46.83 30.18
C VAL A 19 31.75 46.06 28.89
N ALA A 20 32.88 46.32 28.24
CA ALA A 20 33.32 45.62 27.05
C ALA A 20 33.54 44.10 27.32
N VAL A 21 34.16 43.76 28.46
CA VAL A 21 34.36 42.36 28.86
C VAL A 21 33.02 41.68 29.16
N MET A 22 32.12 42.34 29.89
CA MET A 22 30.78 41.78 30.17
C MET A 22 29.99 41.55 28.89
N SER A 23 29.96 42.50 27.96
CA SER A 23 29.27 42.35 26.68
C SER A 23 29.87 41.24 25.83
N SER A 24 31.19 41.05 25.85
CA SER A 24 31.88 39.97 25.16
C SER A 24 31.52 38.59 25.76
N VAL A 25 31.49 38.48 27.09
CA VAL A 25 31.12 37.27 27.81
C VAL A 25 29.65 36.93 27.54
N ASP A 26 28.75 37.91 27.53
CA ASP A 26 27.34 37.68 27.25
C ASP A 26 27.13 37.29 25.79
N ALA A 27 27.83 37.85 24.84
CA ALA A 27 27.82 37.46 23.45
C ALA A 27 28.33 36.02 23.27
N GLN A 28 29.42 35.63 23.96
CA GLN A 28 29.93 34.28 23.93
C GLN A 28 28.95 33.27 24.55
N ARG A 29 28.31 33.63 25.66
CA ARG A 29 27.27 32.79 26.30
C ARG A 29 26.04 32.64 25.39
N GLY A 30 25.62 33.70 24.72
CA GLY A 30 24.56 33.69 23.73
C GLY A 30 24.87 32.73 22.59
N THR A 31 26.05 32.84 22.00
CA THR A 31 26.51 31.97 20.91
C THR A 31 26.62 30.50 21.34
N ALA A 32 27.13 30.22 22.56
CA ALA A 32 27.20 28.86 23.09
C ALA A 32 25.80 28.26 23.31
N ARG A 33 24.86 29.07 23.81
CA ARG A 33 23.45 28.64 23.97
C ARG A 33 22.76 28.35 22.66
N ASP A 34 22.96 29.19 21.66
CA ASP A 34 22.41 28.98 20.32
C ASP A 34 22.97 27.72 19.65
N ARG A 35 24.28 27.49 19.82
CA ARG A 35 24.91 26.24 19.35
C ARG A 35 24.34 24.99 20.05
N SER A 36 24.14 25.08 21.35
CA SER A 36 23.54 23.96 22.10
C SER A 36 22.09 23.72 21.70
N ALA A 37 21.32 24.78 21.45
CA ALA A 37 19.97 24.69 20.96
C ALA A 37 19.89 24.04 19.57
N LYS A 38 20.75 24.44 18.62
CA LYS A 38 20.85 23.84 17.29
C LYS A 38 21.20 22.35 17.35
N ASN A 39 22.18 22.00 18.20
CA ASN A 39 22.56 20.59 18.38
C ASN A 39 21.42 19.76 19.02
N ALA A 40 20.67 20.34 19.95
CA ALA A 40 19.50 19.67 20.54
C ALA A 40 18.38 19.47 19.51
N ILE A 41 18.12 20.45 18.61
CA ILE A 41 17.17 20.29 17.51
C ILE A 41 17.63 19.18 16.55
N ALA A 42 18.91 19.18 16.16
CA ALA A 42 19.46 18.14 15.29
C ALA A 42 19.36 16.75 15.90
N ALA A 43 19.56 16.62 17.21
CA ALA A 43 19.34 15.36 17.92
C ALA A 43 17.86 14.93 17.94
N ALA A 44 16.94 15.88 18.14
CA ALA A 44 15.50 15.59 18.06
C ALA A 44 15.08 15.16 16.66
N ASP A 45 15.59 15.81 15.62
CA ASP A 45 15.33 15.41 14.22
C ASP A 45 15.92 14.04 13.89
N ALA A 46 17.12 13.72 14.37
CA ALA A 46 17.69 12.39 14.27
C ALA A 46 16.81 11.33 14.96
N GLY A 47 16.28 11.65 16.15
CA GLY A 47 15.33 10.79 16.86
C GLY A 47 14.05 10.53 16.06
N ALA A 48 13.50 11.55 15.42
CA ALA A 48 12.34 11.40 14.53
C ALA A 48 12.67 10.57 13.28
N GLY A 49 13.89 10.71 12.73
CA GLY A 49 14.39 9.87 11.62
C GLY A 49 14.54 8.41 12.01
N VAL A 50 15.08 8.12 13.18
CA VAL A 50 15.20 6.76 13.71
C VAL A 50 13.81 6.14 13.95
N ALA A 51 12.87 6.93 14.50
CA ALA A 51 11.48 6.49 14.67
C ALA A 51 10.86 6.07 13.33
N LEU A 52 10.99 6.92 12.30
CA LEU A 52 10.49 6.64 10.95
C LEU A 52 11.11 5.36 10.36
N LEU A 53 12.43 5.21 10.48
CA LEU A 53 13.13 4.02 9.99
C LEU A 53 12.63 2.74 10.68
N ARG A 54 12.46 2.77 12.01
CA ARG A 54 11.96 1.63 12.80
C ARG A 54 10.51 1.31 12.49
N LEU A 55 9.66 2.33 12.36
CA LEU A 55 8.27 2.15 11.95
C LEU A 55 8.20 1.48 10.58
N ASN A 56 8.93 1.96 9.60
CA ASN A 56 8.97 1.37 8.26
C ASN A 56 9.51 -0.08 8.27
N ARG A 57 10.52 -0.36 9.10
CA ARG A 57 11.07 -1.71 9.23
C ARG A 57 10.09 -2.72 9.82
N PHE A 58 9.29 -2.30 10.80
CA PHE A 58 8.38 -3.18 11.54
C PHE A 58 6.91 -2.94 11.21
N GLN A 59 6.63 -2.19 10.17
CA GLN A 59 5.29 -1.76 9.79
C GLN A 59 4.30 -2.93 9.67
N LYS A 60 4.74 -4.08 9.14
CA LYS A 60 3.92 -5.30 9.00
C LYS A 60 3.37 -5.84 10.33
N LYS A 61 3.93 -5.42 11.46
CA LYS A 61 3.47 -5.82 12.80
C LYS A 61 2.45 -4.85 13.38
N LEU A 62 2.31 -3.66 12.79
CA LEU A 62 1.31 -2.67 13.20
C LEU A 62 -0.09 -3.11 12.73
N SER A 63 -1.04 -3.07 13.63
CA SER A 63 -2.44 -3.38 13.38
C SER A 63 -3.32 -2.69 14.41
N THR A 64 -4.63 -2.74 14.26
CA THR A 64 -5.56 -2.27 15.29
C THR A 64 -5.44 -3.05 16.59
N SER A 65 -5.04 -4.33 16.54
CA SER A 65 -4.77 -5.16 17.72
C SER A 65 -3.35 -4.97 18.28
N THR A 66 -2.41 -4.47 17.49
CA THR A 66 -1.04 -4.16 17.89
C THR A 66 -0.71 -2.72 17.46
N PRO A 67 -1.31 -1.71 18.11
CA PRO A 67 -1.20 -0.32 17.67
C PRO A 67 0.18 0.30 17.97
N CYS A 68 1.00 -0.37 18.77
CA CYS A 68 2.31 0.10 19.19
C CYS A 68 3.39 -0.96 19.03
N ILE A 69 4.53 -0.53 18.46
CA ILE A 69 5.74 -1.38 18.33
C ILE A 69 6.93 -0.67 18.97
N GLY A 70 7.69 -1.44 19.72
CA GLY A 70 8.95 -0.98 20.32
C GLY A 70 10.13 -0.96 19.35
N PRO A 71 11.30 -0.47 19.81
CA PRO A 71 12.48 -0.29 18.97
C PRO A 71 13.01 -1.58 18.31
N ALA A 72 12.77 -2.75 18.91
CA ALA A 72 13.15 -4.06 18.37
C ALA A 72 11.99 -4.77 17.65
N GLY A 73 10.85 -4.12 17.51
CA GLY A 73 9.66 -4.68 16.83
C GLY A 73 8.80 -5.54 17.75
N GLU A 74 8.94 -5.41 19.06
CA GLU A 74 8.08 -6.01 20.08
C GLU A 74 6.76 -5.24 20.20
N ALA A 75 5.66 -5.95 20.46
CA ALA A 75 4.38 -5.34 20.73
C ALA A 75 4.41 -4.56 22.05
N GLN A 76 3.86 -3.35 22.06
CA GLN A 76 3.78 -2.51 23.25
C GLN A 76 2.34 -2.08 23.51
N THR A 77 2.02 -1.77 24.77
CA THR A 77 0.70 -1.31 25.15
C THR A 77 0.60 0.21 24.95
N GLU A 78 -0.45 0.66 24.28
CA GLU A 78 -0.73 2.08 24.13
C GLU A 78 -1.26 2.69 25.44
N SER A 79 -1.05 3.99 25.62
CA SER A 79 -1.64 4.78 26.67
C SER A 79 -2.03 6.16 26.15
N GLY A 80 -3.32 6.46 26.20
CA GLY A 80 -3.84 7.75 25.74
C GLY A 80 -3.60 8.06 24.26
N GLY A 81 -3.64 7.05 23.41
CA GLY A 81 -3.41 7.19 21.96
C GLY A 81 -1.92 7.28 21.57
N TRP A 82 -1.00 6.97 22.48
CA TRP A 82 0.45 7.02 22.25
C TRP A 82 1.13 5.76 22.72
N CYS A 83 2.16 5.38 21.99
CA CYS A 83 3.07 4.32 22.40
C CYS A 83 4.01 4.78 23.51
N PRO A 84 4.61 3.87 24.29
CA PRO A 84 5.61 4.23 25.29
C PRO A 84 6.78 5.02 24.68
N ALA A 85 7.35 5.93 25.47
CA ALA A 85 8.57 6.63 25.06
C ALA A 85 9.76 5.66 25.03
N THR A 86 10.65 5.85 24.05
CA THR A 86 11.90 5.10 24.01
C THR A 86 12.84 5.52 25.12
N ALA A 87 13.73 4.62 25.53
CA ALA A 87 14.89 5.00 26.31
C ALA A 87 15.75 6.03 25.55
N PRO A 88 16.44 6.94 26.24
CA PRO A 88 17.35 7.87 25.59
C PRO A 88 18.49 7.14 24.86
N GLU A 89 18.72 7.55 23.62
CA GLU A 89 19.82 7.06 22.78
C GLU A 89 20.82 8.20 22.54
N THR A 90 22.12 7.88 22.42
CA THR A 90 23.18 8.88 22.29
C THR A 90 23.73 8.91 20.86
N VAL A 91 23.88 10.09 20.30
CA VAL A 91 24.51 10.32 19.01
C VAL A 91 25.36 11.60 19.06
N GLY A 92 26.66 11.49 18.75
CA GLY A 92 27.55 12.66 18.66
C GLY A 92 27.63 13.52 19.95
N GLY A 93 27.47 12.93 21.15
CA GLY A 93 27.44 13.65 22.42
C GLY A 93 26.11 14.32 22.76
N ALA A 94 25.11 14.22 21.89
CA ALA A 94 23.74 14.58 22.17
C ALA A 94 22.92 13.30 22.48
N THR A 95 21.79 13.47 23.17
CA THR A 95 20.86 12.37 23.42
C THR A 95 19.52 12.68 22.77
N PHE A 96 18.80 11.64 22.35
CA PHE A 96 17.42 11.75 21.89
C PHE A 96 16.56 10.62 22.45
N SER A 97 15.27 10.90 22.56
CA SER A 97 14.22 9.91 22.78
C SER A 97 12.99 10.31 21.97
N TYR A 98 12.11 9.36 21.68
CA TYR A 98 10.91 9.66 20.93
C TYR A 98 9.70 8.86 21.42
N ARG A 99 8.54 9.31 21.02
CA ARG A 99 7.26 8.67 21.23
C ARG A 99 6.46 8.73 19.93
N VAL A 100 5.74 7.68 19.63
CA VAL A 100 4.92 7.56 18.42
C VAL A 100 3.46 7.51 18.82
N SER A 101 2.56 8.12 18.05
CA SER A 101 1.13 7.91 18.22
C SER A 101 0.78 6.44 17.93
N ALA A 102 -0.23 5.94 18.66
CA ALA A 102 -0.76 4.60 18.35
C ALA A 102 -1.27 4.56 16.90
N PHE A 103 -1.06 3.42 16.26
CA PHE A 103 -1.54 3.18 14.90
C PHE A 103 -3.06 3.34 14.82
N LYS A 104 -3.51 4.09 13.82
CA LYS A 104 -4.93 4.25 13.49
C LYS A 104 -5.16 3.87 12.02
N PRO A 105 -6.34 3.34 11.68
CA PRO A 105 -6.76 3.20 10.29
C PRO A 105 -6.61 4.54 9.56
N LYS A 106 -6.18 4.53 8.30
CA LYS A 106 -5.74 5.65 7.45
C LYS A 106 -4.27 6.03 7.57
N TYR A 107 -3.48 5.28 8.35
CA TYR A 107 -2.01 5.40 8.40
C TYR A 107 -1.47 6.80 8.74
N GLU A 108 -2.27 7.62 9.41
CA GLU A 108 -1.80 8.88 9.98
C GLU A 108 -1.16 8.61 11.34
N MET A 109 0.11 8.86 11.44
CA MET A 109 0.87 8.73 12.68
C MET A 109 1.60 10.03 12.98
N SER A 110 1.96 10.23 14.23
CA SER A 110 2.81 11.35 14.64
C SER A 110 3.96 10.83 15.49
N VAL A 111 5.11 11.42 15.30
CA VAL A 111 6.30 11.21 16.14
C VAL A 111 6.59 12.50 16.89
N VAL A 112 6.75 12.41 18.20
CA VAL A 112 7.31 13.49 19.01
C VAL A 112 8.66 13.03 19.49
N ALA A 113 9.72 13.74 19.12
CA ALA A 113 11.09 13.46 19.52
C ALA A 113 11.68 14.62 20.33
N VAL A 114 12.45 14.27 21.34
CA VAL A 114 13.21 15.20 22.18
C VAL A 114 14.69 14.95 21.96
N GLY A 115 15.43 16.01 21.66
CA GLY A 115 16.87 16.01 21.66
C GLY A 115 17.44 16.87 22.80
N SER A 116 18.53 16.43 23.39
CA SER A 116 19.20 17.17 24.47
C SER A 116 20.71 17.25 24.21
N TYR A 117 21.27 18.44 24.37
CA TYR A 117 22.71 18.70 24.25
C TYR A 117 23.14 19.77 25.23
N ALA A 118 24.18 19.51 26.01
CA ALA A 118 24.74 20.44 26.98
C ALA A 118 23.70 21.11 27.90
N GLY A 119 22.73 20.36 28.40
CA GLY A 119 21.68 20.83 29.28
C GLY A 119 20.54 21.60 28.57
N VAL A 120 20.58 21.74 27.26
CA VAL A 120 19.49 22.33 26.47
C VAL A 120 18.71 21.22 25.82
N SER A 121 17.38 21.24 26.00
CA SER A 121 16.45 20.28 25.35
C SER A 121 15.59 21.01 24.31
N ARG A 122 15.33 20.34 23.20
CA ARG A 122 14.42 20.77 22.14
C ARG A 122 13.53 19.62 21.72
N ARG A 123 12.32 19.95 21.27
CA ARG A 123 11.32 18.97 20.89
C ARG A 123 10.80 19.28 19.49
N VAL A 124 10.62 18.22 18.70
CA VAL A 124 10.03 18.30 17.37
C VAL A 124 8.87 17.33 17.27
N LYS A 125 7.85 17.71 16.51
CA LYS A 125 6.77 16.83 16.10
C LYS A 125 6.80 16.66 14.59
N VAL A 126 6.72 15.44 14.17
CA VAL A 126 6.67 15.05 12.76
C VAL A 126 5.39 14.27 12.54
N ASN A 127 4.56 14.72 11.61
CA ASN A 127 3.44 13.92 11.14
C ASN A 127 3.95 13.00 10.03
N LEU A 128 3.51 11.77 10.12
CA LEU A 128 3.80 10.72 9.17
C LEU A 128 2.49 10.35 8.49
N LEU A 129 2.54 10.22 7.20
CA LEU A 129 1.47 9.64 6.40
C LEU A 129 2.07 8.43 5.69
N ALA A 130 1.36 7.31 5.65
CA ALA A 130 1.73 6.28 4.71
C ALA A 130 1.57 6.88 3.32
N HIS A 131 2.65 6.91 2.56
CA HIS A 131 2.55 7.25 1.15
C HIS A 131 1.58 6.27 0.52
N ASP A 132 0.66 6.75 -0.33
CA ASP A 132 -0.41 5.96 -0.96
C ASP A 132 0.09 4.76 -1.78
N GLU A 133 1.39 4.57 -1.89
CA GLU A 133 1.99 3.34 -2.42
C GLU A 133 1.56 2.07 -1.65
N GLY A 134 1.00 2.21 -0.44
CA GLY A 134 0.52 1.11 0.37
C GLY A 134 -0.78 0.48 -0.11
N ASN A 135 -1.66 1.27 -0.64
CA ASN A 135 -2.87 0.78 -1.27
C ASN A 135 -2.99 1.41 -2.65
N VAL A 136 -2.40 0.74 -3.63
CA VAL A 136 -2.41 1.18 -5.03
C VAL A 136 -3.80 1.45 -5.56
N PHE A 137 -4.82 0.87 -4.95
CA PHE A 137 -6.22 0.98 -5.36
C PHE A 137 -7.03 2.05 -4.60
N LEU A 138 -6.42 2.84 -3.71
CA LEU A 138 -7.16 3.86 -2.95
C LEU A 138 -7.75 4.96 -3.84
N ALA A 139 -6.99 5.40 -4.82
CA ALA A 139 -7.42 6.46 -5.73
C ALA A 139 -7.98 5.89 -7.03
N GLU A 140 -7.35 4.85 -7.58
CA GLU A 140 -7.77 4.24 -8.83
C GLU A 140 -7.94 2.72 -8.63
N GLN A 141 -9.03 2.17 -9.11
CA GLN A 141 -9.31 0.75 -9.01
C GLN A 141 -8.89 -0.02 -10.27
N MET A 142 -8.57 0.67 -11.37
CA MET A 142 -7.95 0.08 -12.54
C MET A 142 -6.66 0.83 -12.88
N ILE A 143 -5.51 0.13 -12.81
CA ILE A 143 -4.20 0.73 -13.01
C ILE A 143 -3.41 -0.03 -14.07
N GLY A 144 -2.99 0.69 -15.11
CA GLY A 144 -1.99 0.22 -16.07
C GLY A 144 -0.67 0.96 -15.86
N GLU A 145 0.36 0.32 -15.33
CA GLU A 145 1.62 1.01 -15.04
C GLU A 145 2.18 1.74 -16.27
N SER A 146 2.16 1.11 -17.44
CA SER A 146 2.69 1.71 -18.67
C SER A 146 1.62 2.40 -19.49
N ASN A 147 0.49 1.73 -19.76
CA ASN A 147 -0.62 2.29 -20.51
C ASN A 147 -1.92 1.51 -20.30
N ILE A 148 -3.02 2.13 -20.69
CA ILE A 148 -4.35 1.51 -20.75
C ILE A 148 -4.88 1.64 -22.17
N LYS A 149 -5.31 0.53 -22.77
CA LYS A 149 -5.84 0.50 -24.13
C LYS A 149 -7.29 0.00 -24.15
N LEU A 150 -8.17 0.81 -24.69
CA LEU A 150 -9.60 0.55 -24.78
C LEU A 150 -9.96 0.23 -26.24
N GLU A 151 -10.30 -1.04 -26.50
CA GLU A 151 -10.71 -1.55 -27.81
C GLU A 151 -12.17 -2.02 -27.74
N GLY A 152 -13.01 -1.63 -28.67
CA GLY A 152 -14.44 -1.92 -28.59
C GLY A 152 -15.21 -0.83 -27.85
N GLY A 153 -16.20 -1.22 -27.04
CA GLY A 153 -17.09 -0.30 -26.32
C GLY A 153 -17.18 -0.61 -24.82
N PRO A 154 -16.07 -0.67 -24.07
CA PRO A 154 -16.13 -0.93 -22.65
C PRO A 154 -16.90 0.15 -21.90
N THR A 155 -17.59 -0.24 -20.84
CA THR A 155 -18.20 0.67 -19.87
C THR A 155 -17.37 0.66 -18.60
N ILE A 156 -16.79 1.80 -18.23
CA ILE A 156 -15.90 1.97 -17.09
C ILE A 156 -16.59 2.85 -16.06
N LYS A 157 -16.83 2.31 -14.88
CA LYS A 157 -17.47 2.98 -13.74
C LYS A 157 -16.55 3.06 -12.52
N THR A 158 -15.26 2.85 -12.73
CA THR A 158 -14.24 2.82 -11.69
C THR A 158 -13.09 3.71 -12.11
N ASP A 159 -12.46 4.42 -11.17
CA ASP A 159 -11.37 5.33 -11.46
C ASP A 159 -10.17 4.60 -12.04
N ILE A 160 -9.55 5.22 -13.01
CA ILE A 160 -8.47 4.62 -13.80
C ILE A 160 -7.21 5.46 -13.74
N GLY A 161 -6.06 4.79 -13.67
CA GLY A 161 -4.75 5.43 -13.62
C GLY A 161 -3.70 4.75 -14.49
N THR A 162 -2.83 5.55 -15.11
CA THR A 162 -1.66 5.03 -15.83
C THR A 162 -0.50 6.04 -15.77
N ASN A 163 0.72 5.53 -15.93
CA ASN A 163 1.91 6.38 -16.10
C ASN A 163 2.19 6.73 -17.58
N GLY A 164 1.43 6.17 -18.49
CA GLY A 164 1.45 6.53 -19.90
C GLY A 164 0.16 7.18 -20.34
N SER A 165 -0.39 6.69 -21.41
CA SER A 165 -1.64 7.19 -22.00
C SER A 165 -2.81 6.22 -21.80
N VAL A 166 -4.01 6.77 -21.72
CA VAL A 166 -5.23 6.01 -21.91
C VAL A 166 -5.64 6.17 -23.38
N GLU A 167 -5.53 5.08 -24.14
CA GLU A 167 -5.71 5.09 -25.58
C GLU A 167 -7.07 4.50 -25.97
N LEU A 168 -7.81 5.21 -26.80
CA LEU A 168 -9.00 4.69 -27.47
C LEU A 168 -8.66 4.30 -28.89
N THR A 169 -8.91 3.05 -29.27
CA THR A 169 -8.87 2.66 -30.70
C THR A 169 -10.02 3.29 -31.49
N SER A 170 -9.98 3.19 -32.82
CA SER A 170 -11.03 3.74 -33.69
C SER A 170 -12.43 3.26 -33.35
N ASN A 171 -12.58 1.99 -32.93
CA ASN A 171 -13.86 1.44 -32.48
C ASN A 171 -14.18 1.91 -31.04
N GLY A 172 -13.20 1.97 -30.16
CA GLY A 172 -13.34 2.47 -28.79
C GLY A 172 -13.80 3.94 -28.72
N LYS A 173 -13.34 4.78 -29.64
CA LYS A 173 -13.76 6.20 -29.72
C LYS A 173 -15.26 6.39 -29.94
N LYS A 174 -15.95 5.42 -30.51
CA LYS A 174 -17.37 5.51 -30.86
C LYS A 174 -18.30 4.96 -29.80
N SER A 175 -17.84 4.09 -28.95
CA SER A 175 -18.70 3.26 -28.09
C SER A 175 -18.26 3.11 -26.63
N SER A 176 -17.04 3.53 -26.27
CA SER A 176 -16.60 3.49 -24.88
C SER A 176 -17.36 4.50 -24.03
N ILE A 177 -17.80 4.05 -22.86
CA ILE A 177 -18.44 4.89 -21.82
C ILE A 177 -17.51 4.92 -20.61
N ILE A 178 -17.04 6.12 -20.23
CA ILE A 178 -16.14 6.31 -19.09
C ILE A 178 -16.83 7.26 -18.12
N CYS A 179 -17.31 6.71 -16.99
CA CYS A 179 -17.99 7.43 -15.92
C CYS A 179 -17.12 7.46 -14.67
N ALA A 180 -15.86 7.90 -14.81
CA ALA A 180 -14.86 7.79 -13.77
C ALA A 180 -13.76 8.84 -13.96
N ASP A 181 -12.98 9.09 -12.93
CA ASP A 181 -11.79 9.92 -13.01
C ASP A 181 -10.66 9.21 -13.76
N ILE A 182 -9.85 9.98 -14.47
CA ILE A 182 -8.72 9.48 -15.24
C ILE A 182 -7.44 10.18 -14.80
N ARG A 183 -6.47 9.41 -14.31
CA ARG A 183 -5.10 9.88 -14.17
C ARG A 183 -4.24 9.30 -15.29
N HIS A 184 -3.57 10.17 -16.05
CA HIS A 184 -2.56 9.76 -17.03
C HIS A 184 -1.15 10.19 -16.60
N GLY A 185 -0.15 9.57 -17.20
CA GLY A 185 1.24 9.90 -16.92
C GLY A 185 1.66 11.28 -17.42
N ILE A 186 2.76 11.79 -16.90
CA ILE A 186 3.34 13.08 -17.30
C ILE A 186 3.71 13.02 -18.79
N GLY A 187 3.10 13.93 -19.57
CA GLY A 187 3.23 13.95 -21.04
C GLY A 187 2.38 12.90 -21.77
N GLY A 188 1.58 12.12 -21.07
CA GLY A 188 0.61 11.19 -21.63
C GLY A 188 -0.67 11.90 -22.10
N THR A 189 -1.60 11.10 -22.61
CA THR A 189 -2.92 11.58 -23.05
C THR A 189 -4.03 10.72 -22.47
N ALA A 190 -5.22 11.33 -22.27
CA ALA A 190 -6.41 10.64 -21.85
C ALA A 190 -7.62 11.09 -22.68
N PRO A 191 -8.62 10.22 -22.90
CA PRO A 191 -9.89 10.61 -23.45
C PRO A 191 -10.69 11.42 -22.43
N THR A 192 -11.55 12.31 -22.90
CA THR A 192 -12.49 13.01 -22.03
C THR A 192 -13.53 12.03 -21.48
N PRO A 193 -13.73 11.94 -20.14
CA PRO A 193 -14.81 11.16 -19.57
C PRO A 193 -16.20 11.62 -20.04
N ASN A 194 -17.14 10.71 -20.04
CA ASN A 194 -18.52 11.03 -20.35
C ASN A 194 -19.18 11.79 -19.19
N GLY A 195 -20.05 12.71 -19.53
CA GLY A 195 -20.91 13.42 -18.58
C GLY A 195 -22.39 13.10 -18.79
N PRO A 196 -23.29 13.81 -18.10
CA PRO A 196 -24.73 13.64 -18.28
C PRO A 196 -25.17 13.82 -19.74
N PRO A 197 -26.15 13.07 -20.23
CA PRO A 197 -26.98 12.11 -19.50
C PRO A 197 -26.39 10.69 -19.42
N THR A 198 -25.24 10.44 -20.01
CA THR A 198 -24.62 9.09 -20.08
C THR A 198 -24.08 8.65 -18.73
N CYS A 199 -23.42 9.56 -18.01
CA CYS A 199 -22.89 9.35 -16.67
C CYS A 199 -23.56 10.31 -15.68
N PRO A 200 -23.67 9.96 -14.38
CA PRO A 200 -24.25 10.86 -13.37
C PRO A 200 -23.47 12.18 -13.27
N GLU A 201 -22.14 12.09 -13.31
CA GLU A 201 -21.20 13.19 -13.27
C GLU A 201 -20.12 12.99 -14.32
N GLN A 202 -19.48 14.06 -14.75
CA GLN A 202 -18.31 13.96 -15.60
C GLN A 202 -17.08 13.79 -14.73
N GLY A 203 -16.29 12.74 -14.98
CA GLY A 203 -15.04 12.51 -14.28
C GLY A 203 -13.98 13.58 -14.60
N GLU A 204 -13.03 13.70 -13.70
CA GLU A 204 -11.88 14.60 -13.84
C GLU A 204 -10.71 13.92 -14.54
N ILE A 205 -9.87 14.73 -15.20
CA ILE A 205 -8.61 14.27 -15.79
C ILE A 205 -7.47 14.92 -15.00
N THR A 206 -6.59 14.07 -14.45
CA THR A 206 -5.40 14.49 -13.70
C THR A 206 -4.13 13.96 -14.35
N GLU A 207 -3.00 14.60 -14.08
CA GLU A 207 -1.70 14.17 -14.55
C GLU A 207 -0.83 13.76 -13.36
N GLY A 208 -0.13 12.63 -13.48
CA GLY A 208 0.79 12.15 -12.44
C GLY A 208 1.23 10.71 -12.68
N ASN A 209 2.36 10.36 -12.11
CA ASN A 209 2.89 9.00 -12.15
C ASN A 209 2.70 8.30 -10.80
N LYS A 210 2.46 6.99 -10.84
CA LYS A 210 2.34 6.13 -9.67
C LYS A 210 3.10 4.83 -9.90
N THR A 211 3.99 4.48 -9.01
CA THR A 211 4.73 3.22 -9.11
C THR A 211 3.89 2.07 -8.55
N LEU A 212 3.80 0.97 -9.28
CA LEU A 212 3.23 -0.28 -8.78
C LEU A 212 4.33 -1.09 -8.09
N PRO A 213 4.28 -1.27 -6.76
CA PRO A 213 5.27 -2.08 -6.07
C PRO A 213 5.21 -3.55 -6.49
N PRO A 214 6.32 -4.30 -6.40
CA PRO A 214 6.31 -5.73 -6.71
C PRO A 214 5.45 -6.50 -5.71
N VAL A 215 4.84 -7.60 -6.16
CA VAL A 215 4.14 -8.53 -5.26
C VAL A 215 5.14 -9.16 -4.30
N ILE A 216 4.93 -9.00 -3.01
CA ILE A 216 5.70 -9.66 -1.95
C ILE A 216 4.78 -10.68 -1.28
N PRO A 217 4.96 -11.98 -1.53
CA PRO A 217 4.16 -13.00 -0.88
C PRO A 217 4.51 -13.10 0.62
N PRO A 218 3.64 -13.70 1.43
CA PRO A 218 3.94 -14.00 2.82
C PRO A 218 5.25 -14.79 2.97
N GLU A 219 5.96 -14.57 4.08
CA GLU A 219 7.16 -15.33 4.38
C GLU A 219 6.84 -16.83 4.42
N ASN A 220 7.71 -17.64 3.81
CA ASN A 220 7.55 -19.09 3.69
C ASN A 220 6.31 -19.58 2.89
N ILE A 221 5.70 -18.76 2.04
CA ILE A 221 4.53 -19.14 1.24
C ILE A 221 4.75 -20.43 0.43
N ALA A 222 5.96 -20.69 -0.02
CA ALA A 222 6.30 -21.91 -0.77
C ALA A 222 6.08 -23.20 0.03
N THR A 223 6.21 -23.14 1.37
CA THR A 223 6.09 -24.30 2.28
C THR A 223 4.89 -24.21 3.21
N SER A 224 4.38 -23.00 3.45
CA SER A 224 3.25 -22.72 4.34
C SER A 224 2.11 -22.09 3.54
N ASN A 225 1.32 -22.92 2.87
CA ASN A 225 0.20 -22.51 2.04
C ASN A 225 -0.96 -23.50 2.12
N SER A 226 -2.09 -23.14 1.52
CA SER A 226 -3.32 -23.91 1.51
C SER A 226 -3.46 -24.87 0.31
N ASN A 227 -2.39 -25.08 -0.48
CA ASN A 227 -2.45 -25.94 -1.68
C ASN A 227 -2.85 -27.39 -1.36
N CYS A 228 -2.53 -27.85 -0.15
CA CYS A 228 -2.96 -29.16 0.34
C CYS A 228 -4.48 -29.33 0.24
N ARG A 229 -5.27 -28.28 0.39
CA ARG A 229 -6.75 -28.34 0.31
C ARG A 229 -7.26 -28.59 -1.11
N LEU A 230 -6.39 -28.49 -2.12
CA LEU A 230 -6.72 -28.81 -3.52
C LEU A 230 -6.65 -30.31 -3.83
N VAL A 231 -6.17 -31.12 -2.87
CA VAL A 231 -6.10 -32.59 -3.01
C VAL A 231 -6.98 -33.27 -1.99
N PRO A 232 -7.66 -34.38 -2.36
CA PRO A 232 -8.36 -35.21 -1.40
C PRO A 232 -7.41 -35.73 -0.31
N ASN A 233 -7.91 -35.82 0.93
CA ASN A 233 -7.14 -36.34 2.08
C ASN A 233 -5.91 -35.52 2.48
N CYS A 234 -6.00 -34.20 2.44
CA CYS A 234 -4.99 -33.34 3.02
C CYS A 234 -4.85 -33.58 4.53
N THR A 235 -3.72 -34.16 4.96
CA THR A 235 -3.46 -34.50 6.36
C THR A 235 -2.80 -33.38 7.18
N LYS A 236 -2.44 -32.26 6.54
CA LYS A 236 -1.71 -31.17 7.18
C LYS A 236 -2.57 -30.19 7.97
N GLU A 237 -3.90 -30.22 7.76
CA GLU A 237 -4.85 -29.39 8.51
C GLU A 237 -6.02 -30.23 9.02
N PRO A 238 -6.13 -30.47 10.31
CA PRO A 238 -7.06 -31.46 10.88
C PRO A 238 -8.53 -31.07 10.91
N SER A 239 -8.96 -29.92 10.44
CA SER A 239 -10.32 -29.45 10.75
C SER A 239 -11.19 -29.02 9.57
N GLN A 240 -10.78 -29.18 8.33
CA GLN A 240 -11.62 -28.78 7.19
C GLN A 240 -11.53 -29.76 6.03
N GLU A 241 -12.26 -30.86 6.15
CA GLU A 241 -12.72 -31.62 4.99
C GLU A 241 -13.75 -30.78 4.22
N VAL A 242 -13.29 -29.84 3.42
CA VAL A 242 -14.13 -29.30 2.35
C VAL A 242 -13.77 -30.11 1.12
N ASP A 243 -14.72 -30.92 0.63
CA ASP A 243 -14.59 -31.45 -0.72
C ASP A 243 -14.47 -30.23 -1.65
N PRO A 244 -13.32 -29.99 -2.28
CA PRO A 244 -13.14 -28.83 -3.15
C PRO A 244 -14.07 -28.86 -4.36
N TYR A 245 -14.85 -29.92 -4.51
CA TYR A 245 -15.82 -30.09 -5.59
C TYR A 245 -17.23 -30.25 -5.05
N LEU A 246 -17.99 -29.20 -5.06
CA LEU A 246 -19.42 -29.22 -4.93
C LEU A 246 -20.05 -29.28 -6.33
N GLY A 247 -20.68 -30.39 -6.70
CA GLY A 247 -21.53 -30.50 -7.86
C GLY A 247 -20.94 -31.20 -9.09
N LYS A 248 -21.76 -31.97 -9.73
CA LYS A 248 -21.62 -32.83 -10.90
C LYS A 248 -20.43 -33.79 -10.95
N ALA A 249 -20.81 -35.07 -11.18
CA ALA A 249 -19.94 -36.20 -11.29
C ALA A 249 -18.66 -35.87 -12.07
N ARG A 250 -17.55 -36.02 -11.40
CA ARG A 250 -16.23 -35.95 -11.98
C ARG A 250 -16.07 -36.98 -13.08
N THR A 251 -15.72 -36.49 -14.21
CA THR A 251 -14.96 -37.28 -15.17
C THR A 251 -13.53 -36.74 -15.15
N GLU A 252 -12.66 -37.44 -14.43
CA GLU A 252 -11.19 -37.53 -14.61
C GLU A 252 -10.26 -36.34 -14.48
N THR A 253 -10.67 -35.08 -14.52
CA THR A 253 -9.74 -33.95 -14.39
C THR A 253 -9.67 -33.46 -12.96
N LYS A 254 -8.54 -33.72 -12.31
CA LYS A 254 -8.25 -33.17 -10.99
C LYS A 254 -8.07 -31.64 -11.10
N PRO A 255 -8.63 -30.84 -10.17
CA PRO A 255 -8.49 -29.37 -10.20
C PRO A 255 -7.06 -28.91 -9.93
N TRP A 256 -6.24 -29.80 -9.39
CA TRP A 256 -4.88 -29.54 -9.00
C TRP A 256 -3.91 -30.40 -9.77
N ASP A 257 -3.10 -29.76 -10.58
CA ASP A 257 -1.92 -30.36 -11.19
C ASP A 257 -0.70 -30.06 -10.30
N ALA A 258 -0.32 -31.04 -9.50
CA ALA A 258 0.77 -30.89 -8.57
C ALA A 258 2.14 -30.78 -9.25
N ALA A 259 2.31 -31.33 -10.45
CA ALA A 259 3.56 -31.31 -11.18
C ALA A 259 3.88 -29.87 -11.68
N HIS A 260 2.85 -29.18 -12.18
CA HIS A 260 2.98 -27.82 -12.70
C HIS A 260 2.50 -26.76 -11.70
N ARG A 261 1.92 -27.16 -10.57
CA ARG A 261 1.27 -26.26 -9.60
C ARG A 261 0.14 -25.43 -10.22
N PHE A 262 -0.71 -26.06 -11.03
CA PHE A 262 -1.85 -25.41 -11.69
C PHE A 262 -3.17 -25.76 -11.01
N ILE A 263 -4.02 -24.74 -10.88
CA ILE A 263 -5.45 -24.92 -10.58
C ILE A 263 -6.18 -24.91 -11.92
N ASN A 264 -6.88 -26.01 -12.23
CA ASN A 264 -7.68 -26.16 -13.45
C ASN A 264 -9.14 -26.42 -13.06
N VAL A 265 -10.05 -25.53 -13.43
CA VAL A 265 -11.49 -25.70 -13.20
C VAL A 265 -12.15 -25.87 -14.56
N PRO A 266 -12.39 -27.10 -15.00
CA PRO A 266 -12.94 -27.36 -16.33
C PRO A 266 -14.39 -26.91 -16.43
N ASN A 267 -14.88 -26.73 -17.65
CA ASN A 267 -16.26 -26.32 -17.93
C ASN A 267 -17.27 -27.30 -17.28
N GLY A 268 -18.26 -26.75 -16.60
CA GLY A 268 -19.28 -27.51 -15.86
C GLY A 268 -18.81 -28.04 -14.51
N ALA A 269 -17.58 -27.75 -14.08
CA ALA A 269 -17.08 -28.04 -12.74
C ALA A 269 -17.13 -26.80 -11.85
N ASN A 270 -17.28 -27.02 -10.55
CA ASN A 270 -17.21 -25.98 -9.53
C ASN A 270 -16.07 -26.30 -8.57
N LEU A 271 -15.23 -25.30 -8.28
CA LEU A 271 -14.20 -25.40 -7.26
C LEU A 271 -14.47 -24.38 -6.18
N THR A 272 -14.64 -24.83 -4.94
CA THR A 272 -14.74 -23.93 -3.78
C THR A 272 -13.40 -23.87 -3.05
N LEU A 273 -12.87 -22.66 -2.89
CA LEU A 273 -11.66 -22.40 -2.13
C LEU A 273 -12.03 -21.92 -0.73
N GLY A 274 -11.59 -22.66 0.29
CA GLY A 274 -11.83 -22.35 1.70
C GLY A 274 -10.57 -22.01 2.49
N GLY A 275 -9.41 -22.02 1.84
CA GLY A 275 -8.13 -21.68 2.45
C GLY A 275 -7.89 -20.18 2.57
N LYS A 276 -6.73 -19.82 3.09
CA LYS A 276 -6.29 -18.42 3.18
C LYS A 276 -5.35 -18.07 2.03
N ASP A 277 -4.21 -18.70 1.95
CA ASP A 277 -3.16 -18.40 0.99
C ASP A 277 -2.84 -19.62 0.13
N TYR A 278 -2.92 -19.46 -1.17
CA TYR A 278 -2.50 -20.45 -2.15
C TYR A 278 -1.24 -19.97 -2.85
N PHE A 279 -0.35 -20.92 -3.22
CA PHE A 279 0.88 -20.61 -3.95
C PHE A 279 1.00 -21.51 -5.18
N VAL A 280 0.77 -20.94 -6.34
CA VAL A 280 0.57 -21.67 -7.60
C VAL A 280 1.41 -21.09 -8.74
N CYS A 281 1.47 -21.78 -9.84
CA CYS A 281 2.04 -21.27 -11.10
C CYS A 281 0.97 -20.82 -12.08
N GLY A 282 -0.23 -21.37 -12.02
CA GLY A 282 -1.29 -21.00 -12.94
C GLY A 282 -2.68 -21.28 -12.40
N LEU A 283 -3.65 -20.49 -12.90
CA LEU A 283 -5.06 -20.63 -12.64
C LEU A 283 -5.81 -20.59 -13.98
N PHE A 284 -6.46 -21.68 -14.32
CA PHE A 284 -7.22 -21.85 -15.56
C PHE A 284 -8.66 -22.20 -15.20
N VAL A 285 -9.60 -21.32 -15.48
CA VAL A 285 -10.99 -21.45 -15.09
C VAL A 285 -11.89 -21.40 -16.33
N ASP A 286 -12.53 -22.52 -16.63
CA ASP A 286 -13.58 -22.64 -17.63
C ASP A 286 -14.94 -22.90 -16.99
N GLY A 287 -14.97 -23.28 -15.72
CA GLY A 287 -16.13 -23.55 -14.88
C GLY A 287 -16.37 -22.46 -13.85
N GLU A 288 -16.73 -22.83 -12.65
CA GLU A 288 -17.07 -21.91 -11.57
C GLU A 288 -16.04 -21.99 -10.44
N LEU A 289 -15.43 -20.85 -10.12
CA LEU A 289 -14.53 -20.69 -8.96
C LEU A 289 -15.27 -19.92 -7.87
N ILE A 290 -15.46 -20.56 -6.73
CA ILE A 290 -16.25 -20.04 -5.62
C ILE A 290 -15.34 -19.81 -4.41
N MET A 291 -15.43 -18.65 -3.78
CA MET A 291 -14.84 -18.42 -2.46
C MET A 291 -15.85 -18.78 -1.39
N GLY A 292 -15.46 -19.63 -0.46
CA GLY A 292 -16.31 -20.04 0.68
C GLY A 292 -16.68 -18.83 1.54
N ALA A 293 -17.84 -18.88 2.18
CA ALA A 293 -18.32 -17.80 3.04
C ALA A 293 -17.30 -17.48 4.14
N GLY A 294 -16.92 -16.21 4.26
CA GLY A 294 -15.92 -15.73 5.22
C GLY A 294 -14.47 -16.15 4.92
N ALA A 295 -14.21 -16.73 3.76
CA ALA A 295 -12.86 -17.09 3.37
C ALA A 295 -12.16 -15.90 2.69
N LYS A 296 -11.09 -15.43 3.32
CA LYS A 296 -10.18 -14.42 2.74
C LYS A 296 -9.16 -15.13 1.86
N VAL A 297 -9.56 -15.48 0.63
CA VAL A 297 -8.71 -16.24 -0.28
C VAL A 297 -7.74 -15.33 -1.01
N ARG A 298 -6.45 -15.63 -0.90
CA ARG A 298 -5.38 -15.01 -1.69
C ARG A 298 -4.66 -16.09 -2.49
N ILE A 299 -4.48 -15.85 -3.77
CA ILE A 299 -3.75 -16.75 -4.67
C ILE A 299 -2.51 -16.02 -5.16
N PHE A 300 -1.35 -16.48 -4.72
CA PHE A 300 -0.05 -15.95 -5.15
C PHE A 300 0.49 -16.80 -6.30
N PHE A 301 0.80 -16.15 -7.40
CA PHE A 301 1.40 -16.79 -8.56
C PHE A 301 2.91 -16.59 -8.52
N ASP A 302 3.65 -17.70 -8.52
CA ASP A 302 5.10 -17.68 -8.52
C ASP A 302 5.66 -17.03 -9.80
N LYS A 303 6.93 -16.64 -9.77
CA LYS A 303 7.60 -16.08 -10.93
C LYS A 303 7.61 -17.09 -12.07
N PRO A 304 7.47 -16.65 -13.34
CA PRO A 304 7.42 -17.55 -14.48
C PRO A 304 8.70 -18.40 -14.62
N GLU A 305 9.84 -17.91 -14.15
CA GLU A 305 11.11 -18.64 -14.13
C GLU A 305 11.06 -19.91 -13.26
N ASN A 306 10.20 -19.93 -12.26
CA ASN A 306 10.01 -21.05 -11.33
C ASN A 306 8.87 -21.98 -11.76
N CYS A 307 8.21 -21.68 -12.88
CA CYS A 307 7.00 -22.35 -13.33
C CYS A 307 7.27 -23.12 -14.63
N GLN A 308 6.82 -24.35 -14.67
CA GLN A 308 6.85 -25.20 -15.88
C GLN A 308 5.46 -25.29 -16.51
N GLY A 309 5.40 -25.45 -17.81
CA GLY A 309 4.14 -25.72 -18.50
C GLY A 309 3.24 -24.53 -18.79
N LEU A 310 3.71 -23.29 -18.57
CA LEU A 310 2.92 -22.06 -18.85
C LEU A 310 2.70 -21.78 -20.37
N GLY A 311 3.32 -22.55 -21.25
CA GLY A 311 3.26 -22.32 -22.69
C GLY A 311 4.07 -21.10 -23.13
N SER A 312 4.02 -20.78 -24.43
CA SER A 312 4.81 -19.69 -25.03
C SER A 312 4.36 -18.29 -24.62
N SER A 313 3.13 -18.12 -24.20
CA SER A 313 2.55 -16.84 -23.75
C SER A 313 2.80 -16.55 -22.27
N ASN A 314 3.36 -17.49 -21.52
CA ASN A 314 3.52 -17.40 -20.06
C ASN A 314 2.23 -16.93 -19.36
N THR A 315 1.07 -17.44 -19.79
CA THR A 315 -0.22 -17.10 -19.22
C THR A 315 -0.35 -17.76 -17.85
N GLN A 316 -0.40 -16.96 -16.80
CA GLN A 316 -0.51 -17.45 -15.43
C GLN A 316 -1.97 -17.49 -14.96
N VAL A 317 -2.82 -16.61 -15.47
CA VAL A 317 -4.24 -16.60 -15.19
C VAL A 317 -5.00 -16.58 -16.50
N ASN A 318 -5.91 -17.55 -16.67
CA ASN A 318 -6.83 -17.58 -17.79
C ASN A 318 -8.24 -17.92 -17.30
N ILE A 319 -9.12 -16.93 -17.37
CA ILE A 319 -10.53 -17.07 -17.05
C ILE A 319 -11.28 -17.00 -18.36
N SER A 320 -11.88 -18.13 -18.74
CA SER A 320 -12.53 -18.24 -20.05
C SER A 320 -13.92 -17.61 -20.08
N ALA A 321 -14.51 -17.55 -21.27
CA ALA A 321 -15.79 -16.89 -21.52
C ALA A 321 -16.96 -17.54 -20.73
N SER A 322 -16.91 -18.83 -20.45
CA SER A 322 -17.94 -19.55 -19.68
C SER A 322 -17.71 -19.56 -18.18
N ALA A 323 -16.56 -19.06 -17.74
CA ALA A 323 -16.17 -19.08 -16.35
C ALA A 323 -16.94 -18.05 -15.52
N THR A 324 -17.07 -18.37 -14.23
CA THR A 324 -17.60 -17.46 -13.21
C THR A 324 -16.68 -17.49 -12.00
N ILE A 325 -16.35 -16.30 -11.48
CA ILE A 325 -15.66 -16.15 -10.19
C ILE A 325 -16.59 -15.39 -9.27
N LYS A 326 -16.90 -15.95 -8.11
CA LYS A 326 -17.81 -15.33 -7.15
C LYS A 326 -17.46 -15.66 -5.70
N SER A 327 -17.92 -14.81 -4.80
CA SER A 327 -17.93 -15.05 -3.36
C SER A 327 -19.32 -15.47 -2.89
N THR A 328 -19.42 -16.43 -1.98
CA THR A 328 -20.73 -16.92 -1.45
C THR A 328 -21.39 -15.93 -0.49
N GLY A 329 -20.76 -14.84 -0.11
CA GLY A 329 -21.31 -13.83 0.80
C GLY A 329 -22.00 -12.63 0.13
N PHE A 330 -21.97 -12.53 -1.18
CA PHE A 330 -22.34 -11.31 -1.92
C PHE A 330 -23.84 -10.94 -1.88
N ALA A 331 -24.74 -11.84 -1.74
CA ALA A 331 -26.15 -11.60 -2.10
C ALA A 331 -27.01 -10.92 -1.04
N THR A 332 -26.58 -10.70 0.21
CA THR A 332 -27.53 -10.44 1.29
C THR A 332 -27.18 -9.44 2.38
N SER A 333 -26.00 -8.81 2.39
CA SER A 333 -25.67 -7.92 3.51
C SER A 333 -24.97 -6.64 3.10
N SER A 334 -25.29 -5.57 3.81
CA SER A 334 -24.54 -4.30 3.83
C SER A 334 -23.15 -4.44 4.49
N GLU A 335 -22.67 -5.66 4.71
CA GLU A 335 -21.37 -5.96 5.28
C GLU A 335 -20.34 -6.14 4.17
N THR A 336 -19.15 -5.63 4.42
CA THR A 336 -17.98 -5.80 3.55
C THR A 336 -17.70 -7.27 3.33
N TYR A 337 -17.67 -7.71 2.07
CA TYR A 337 -17.32 -9.08 1.72
C TYR A 337 -15.93 -9.13 1.06
N ASP A 338 -15.24 -10.21 1.33
CA ASP A 338 -13.91 -10.41 0.77
C ASP A 338 -14.01 -11.00 -0.65
N VAL A 339 -13.47 -10.28 -1.63
CA VAL A 339 -13.28 -10.82 -2.97
C VAL A 339 -11.96 -11.58 -3.07
N PRO A 340 -11.86 -12.58 -3.96
CA PRO A 340 -10.61 -13.29 -4.16
C PRO A 340 -9.51 -12.36 -4.66
N GLY A 341 -8.36 -12.43 -4.01
CA GLY A 341 -7.16 -11.69 -4.41
C GLY A 341 -6.23 -12.55 -5.25
N LEU A 342 -5.96 -12.15 -6.49
CA LEU A 342 -4.98 -12.77 -7.37
C LEU A 342 -3.73 -11.90 -7.43
N TYR A 343 -2.62 -12.40 -6.89
CA TYR A 343 -1.35 -11.68 -6.77
C TYR A 343 -0.30 -12.31 -7.66
N VAL A 344 -0.05 -11.73 -8.82
CA VAL A 344 0.91 -12.25 -9.81
C VAL A 344 2.26 -11.60 -9.60
N MET A 345 3.25 -12.38 -9.12
CA MET A 345 4.60 -11.87 -8.91
C MET A 345 5.24 -11.45 -10.22
N GLY A 346 4.95 -12.18 -11.31
CA GLY A 346 5.48 -11.86 -12.63
C GLY A 346 7.00 -11.81 -12.69
N SER A 347 7.53 -11.29 -13.79
CA SER A 347 8.96 -11.04 -13.97
C SER A 347 9.16 -9.74 -14.77
N PRO A 348 10.10 -8.88 -14.39
CA PRO A 348 10.43 -7.71 -15.21
C PRO A 348 11.03 -8.08 -16.57
N THR A 349 11.60 -9.28 -16.72
CA THR A 349 12.31 -9.75 -17.91
C THR A 349 11.51 -10.73 -18.77
N ILE A 350 10.60 -11.49 -18.16
CA ILE A 350 9.77 -12.47 -18.88
C ILE A 350 8.33 -11.94 -18.90
N PRO A 351 7.81 -11.51 -20.05
CA PRO A 351 6.43 -11.07 -20.16
C PRO A 351 5.46 -12.17 -19.75
N THR A 352 4.50 -11.83 -18.86
CA THR A 352 3.42 -12.71 -18.44
C THR A 352 2.08 -12.08 -18.78
N THR A 353 1.05 -12.92 -18.94
CA THR A 353 -0.31 -12.49 -19.26
C THR A 353 -1.30 -12.99 -18.22
N VAL A 354 -2.21 -12.10 -17.88
CA VAL A 354 -3.44 -12.38 -17.14
C VAL A 354 -4.60 -12.13 -18.10
N SER A 355 -5.33 -13.17 -18.48
CA SER A 355 -6.42 -13.10 -19.44
C SER A 355 -7.76 -13.36 -18.75
N LEU A 356 -8.66 -12.41 -18.87
CA LEU A 356 -10.02 -12.47 -18.35
C LEU A 356 -10.99 -12.34 -19.51
N THR A 357 -11.77 -13.38 -19.76
CA THR A 357 -12.80 -13.35 -20.80
C THR A 357 -14.15 -13.65 -20.17
N GLY A 358 -15.17 -12.88 -20.52
CA GLY A 358 -16.49 -13.10 -19.95
C GLY A 358 -17.62 -12.93 -20.97
N THR A 359 -18.67 -13.73 -20.84
CA THR A 359 -19.88 -13.63 -21.65
C THR A 359 -20.87 -12.61 -21.11
N ALA A 360 -21.77 -12.15 -21.94
CA ALA A 360 -22.86 -11.26 -21.54
C ALA A 360 -23.71 -11.89 -20.41
N GLY A 361 -24.00 -11.08 -19.38
CA GLY A 361 -24.75 -11.52 -18.20
C GLY A 361 -23.90 -12.23 -17.13
N GLY A 362 -22.63 -12.54 -17.39
CA GLY A 362 -21.69 -13.02 -16.38
C GLY A 362 -21.32 -11.91 -15.40
N LEU A 363 -21.37 -12.22 -14.11
CA LEU A 363 -20.88 -11.37 -13.04
C LEU A 363 -19.65 -12.04 -12.43
N ASN A 364 -18.53 -11.33 -12.42
CA ASN A 364 -17.27 -11.81 -11.88
C ASN A 364 -16.73 -10.82 -10.86
N GLU A 365 -16.29 -11.34 -9.74
CA GLU A 365 -15.80 -10.57 -8.60
C GLU A 365 -14.38 -10.98 -8.29
N VAL A 366 -13.41 -10.09 -8.53
CA VAL A 366 -12.01 -10.43 -8.34
C VAL A 366 -11.13 -9.20 -8.17
N MET A 367 -10.14 -9.29 -7.30
CA MET A 367 -9.04 -8.34 -7.26
C MET A 367 -7.82 -8.96 -7.93
N ILE A 368 -7.19 -8.24 -8.86
CA ILE A 368 -5.99 -8.66 -9.57
C ILE A 368 -4.89 -7.64 -9.39
N TYR A 369 -3.78 -8.08 -8.84
CA TYR A 369 -2.56 -7.29 -8.71
C TYR A 369 -1.39 -7.98 -9.40
N ALA A 370 -1.01 -7.47 -10.57
CA ALA A 370 -0.06 -8.10 -11.48
C ALA A 370 0.92 -7.08 -12.11
N PRO A 371 1.75 -6.38 -11.31
CA PRO A 371 2.52 -5.20 -11.74
C PRO A 371 3.47 -5.46 -12.90
N TYR A 372 3.92 -6.69 -13.10
CA TYR A 372 4.81 -7.07 -14.23
C TYR A 372 4.11 -7.80 -15.37
N SER A 373 2.78 -7.96 -15.29
CA SER A 373 2.02 -8.74 -16.27
C SER A 373 1.12 -7.86 -17.13
N ASN A 374 0.89 -8.27 -18.36
CA ASN A 374 -0.13 -7.68 -19.21
C ASN A 374 -1.50 -8.22 -18.79
N LEU A 375 -2.41 -7.33 -18.46
CA LEU A 375 -3.78 -7.66 -18.09
C LEU A 375 -4.69 -7.42 -19.29
N GLU A 376 -5.34 -8.48 -19.77
CA GLU A 376 -6.30 -8.43 -20.86
C GLU A 376 -7.70 -8.81 -20.36
N ILE A 377 -8.65 -7.89 -20.48
CA ILE A 377 -10.05 -8.11 -20.10
C ILE A 377 -10.88 -8.04 -21.37
N SER A 378 -11.58 -9.11 -21.71
CA SER A 378 -12.29 -9.21 -22.96
C SER A 378 -13.73 -9.75 -22.82
N GLY A 379 -14.50 -9.63 -23.90
CA GLY A 379 -15.89 -10.10 -23.95
C GLY A 379 -16.89 -9.04 -23.46
N ASN A 380 -18.02 -9.50 -22.89
CA ASN A 380 -19.16 -8.65 -22.55
C ASN A 380 -19.64 -8.86 -21.08
N ALA A 381 -18.80 -9.43 -20.22
CA ALA A 381 -19.14 -9.65 -18.81
C ALA A 381 -19.05 -8.37 -17.97
N THR A 382 -19.70 -8.39 -16.83
CA THR A 382 -19.47 -7.42 -15.77
C THR A 382 -18.40 -7.95 -14.82
N TRP A 383 -17.38 -7.12 -14.60
CA TRP A 383 -16.30 -7.36 -13.67
C TRP A 383 -16.37 -6.36 -12.53
N ILE A 384 -16.51 -6.86 -11.32
CA ILE A 384 -16.50 -6.05 -10.10
C ILE A 384 -15.19 -6.33 -9.38
N GLY A 385 -14.39 -5.28 -9.16
CA GLY A 385 -13.12 -5.47 -8.47
C GLY A 385 -12.08 -4.40 -8.74
N MET A 386 -10.84 -4.78 -8.49
CA MET A 386 -9.68 -3.92 -8.66
C MET A 386 -8.66 -4.61 -9.54
N PHE A 387 -8.09 -3.86 -10.47
CA PHE A 387 -7.27 -4.40 -11.53
C PHE A 387 -6.00 -3.58 -11.69
N ALA A 388 -4.84 -4.18 -11.42
CA ALA A 388 -3.56 -3.55 -11.69
C ALA A 388 -2.65 -4.46 -12.50
N GLY A 389 -2.06 -3.92 -13.55
CA GLY A 389 -1.15 -4.61 -14.44
C GLY A 389 -0.06 -3.69 -14.98
N LYS A 390 0.98 -4.27 -15.61
CA LYS A 390 1.97 -3.50 -16.37
C LYS A 390 1.30 -2.73 -17.50
N THR A 391 0.46 -3.40 -18.26
CA THR A 391 -0.46 -2.81 -19.23
C THR A 391 -1.85 -3.34 -18.97
N VAL A 392 -2.88 -2.53 -19.24
CA VAL A 392 -4.27 -2.99 -19.19
C VAL A 392 -4.90 -2.81 -20.56
N LYS A 393 -5.45 -3.88 -21.09
CA LYS A 393 -6.16 -3.88 -22.36
C LYS A 393 -7.60 -4.34 -22.16
N LEU A 394 -8.55 -3.51 -22.55
CA LEU A 394 -9.97 -3.88 -22.60
C LEU A 394 -10.38 -4.11 -24.05
N ASN A 395 -11.01 -5.27 -24.31
CA ASN A 395 -11.47 -5.62 -25.66
C ASN A 395 -12.91 -6.12 -25.64
N GLY A 396 -13.73 -5.69 -26.59
CA GLY A 396 -15.17 -5.95 -26.59
C GLY A 396 -15.92 -4.91 -25.78
N ASN A 397 -16.98 -5.33 -25.07
CA ASN A 397 -17.84 -4.44 -24.30
C ASN A 397 -17.93 -4.85 -22.81
N PRO A 398 -16.79 -5.10 -22.11
CA PRO A 398 -16.86 -5.40 -20.70
C PRO A 398 -17.36 -4.20 -19.92
N THR A 399 -18.09 -4.47 -18.84
CA THR A 399 -18.40 -3.46 -17.83
C THR A 399 -17.47 -3.64 -16.65
N LEU A 400 -16.76 -2.59 -16.28
CA LEU A 400 -15.91 -2.57 -15.10
C LEU A 400 -16.52 -1.67 -14.04
N SER A 401 -16.63 -2.16 -12.83
CA SER A 401 -17.06 -1.38 -11.67
C SER A 401 -16.25 -1.80 -10.44
N SER A 402 -16.03 -0.84 -9.54
CA SER A 402 -15.63 -1.13 -8.17
C SER A 402 -16.87 -1.00 -7.29
N ASP A 403 -17.11 -1.96 -6.43
CA ASP A 403 -18.07 -1.78 -5.35
C ASP A 403 -17.34 -1.06 -4.21
N ALA A 404 -17.93 0.01 -3.69
CA ALA A 404 -17.39 0.74 -2.54
C ALA A 404 -17.25 -0.14 -1.28
N HIS A 405 -17.88 -1.30 -1.28
CA HIS A 405 -17.84 -2.30 -0.22
C HIS A 405 -16.76 -3.38 -0.39
N ILE A 406 -15.99 -3.37 -1.50
CA ILE A 406 -14.86 -4.27 -1.64
C ILE A 406 -13.80 -3.84 -0.63
N PRO A 407 -13.50 -4.65 0.40
CA PRO A 407 -12.46 -4.29 1.35
C PRO A 407 -11.13 -4.19 0.59
N LEU A 408 -10.53 -3.04 0.70
CA LEU A 408 -9.18 -2.84 0.18
C LEU A 408 -8.28 -3.87 0.87
N PRO A 409 -7.39 -4.53 0.13
CA PRO A 409 -6.54 -5.56 0.72
C PRO A 409 -5.71 -4.97 1.84
N GLU A 410 -6.10 -5.26 3.09
CA GLU A 410 -5.48 -4.73 4.31
C GLU A 410 -3.97 -5.04 4.41
N GLU A 411 -3.49 -5.99 3.62
CA GLU A 411 -2.16 -6.55 3.79
C GLU A 411 -1.22 -6.34 2.58
N THR A 412 -1.69 -5.74 1.48
CA THR A 412 -0.89 -5.75 0.26
C THR A 412 0.30 -4.81 0.28
N TYR A 413 0.19 -3.68 0.91
CA TYR A 413 1.30 -2.75 1.15
C TYR A 413 0.88 -1.76 2.24
N GLN A 414 1.54 -1.85 3.36
CA GLN A 414 1.71 -0.69 4.19
C GLN A 414 2.76 0.16 3.48
N GLY A 415 2.34 1.19 2.75
CA GLY A 415 3.25 2.12 2.09
C GLY A 415 4.24 2.68 3.09
N LEU A 416 5.45 2.96 2.64
CA LEU A 416 6.45 3.57 3.48
C LEU A 416 5.87 4.84 4.11
N LEU A 417 5.96 4.92 5.43
CA LEU A 417 5.63 6.15 6.14
C LEU A 417 6.61 7.23 5.72
N GLU A 418 6.09 8.37 5.33
CA GLU A 418 6.87 9.55 4.97
C GLU A 418 6.53 10.72 5.87
N ARG A 419 7.48 11.66 5.99
CA ARG A 419 7.27 12.89 6.71
C ARG A 419 6.41 13.84 5.88
N THR A 420 5.26 14.24 6.39
CA THR A 420 4.38 15.22 5.72
C THR A 420 4.44 16.59 6.33
N ARG A 421 4.68 16.67 7.63
CA ARG A 421 4.74 17.94 8.36
C ARG A 421 5.78 17.87 9.46
N TYR A 422 6.59 18.90 9.58
CA TYR A 422 7.58 19.11 10.63
C TYR A 422 7.22 20.35 11.43
N VAL A 423 7.25 20.26 12.75
CA VAL A 423 6.98 21.38 13.65
C VAL A 423 7.99 21.33 14.79
N GLU A 424 8.69 22.45 15.04
CA GLU A 424 9.43 22.64 16.27
C GLU A 424 8.45 23.09 17.37
N CYS A 425 8.45 22.38 18.49
CA CYS A 425 7.52 22.66 19.59
C CYS A 425 8.01 23.85 20.41
N THR A 426 7.10 24.75 20.80
CA THR A 426 7.45 25.97 21.50
C THR A 426 7.85 25.75 22.97
N GLY A 427 7.47 24.61 23.57
CA GLY A 427 7.80 24.24 24.95
C GLY A 427 9.07 23.40 25.04
N ALA A 428 10.07 23.85 25.77
CA ALA A 428 11.27 23.07 26.09
C ALA A 428 10.99 22.12 27.27
N THR A 429 10.44 20.93 26.99
CA THR A 429 10.35 19.88 28.02
C THR A 429 11.29 18.75 27.65
N GLY A 430 12.00 18.19 28.61
CA GLY A 430 12.87 17.02 28.42
C GLY A 430 12.10 15.71 28.17
N SER A 431 10.78 15.78 28.00
CA SER A 431 9.91 14.62 27.79
C SER A 431 9.34 14.62 26.36
N PRO A 432 9.28 13.47 25.67
CA PRO A 432 8.61 13.34 24.37
C PRO A 432 7.07 13.27 24.51
N ALA A 433 6.50 13.66 25.67
CA ALA A 433 5.05 13.70 25.84
C ALA A 433 4.46 14.76 24.89
N PRO A 434 3.39 14.43 24.15
CA PRO A 434 2.67 15.39 23.34
C PRO A 434 1.91 16.35 24.28
N ASP A 435 1.99 17.62 24.00
CA ASP A 435 1.22 18.66 24.68
C ASP A 435 0.81 19.76 23.69
N SER A 436 0.12 20.77 24.18
CA SER A 436 -0.37 21.88 23.38
C SER A 436 0.75 22.75 22.76
N SER A 437 2.01 22.57 23.15
CA SER A 437 3.15 23.31 22.58
C SER A 437 3.69 22.69 21.28
N CYS A 438 3.17 21.53 20.90
CA CYS A 438 3.33 20.87 19.62
C CYS A 438 2.01 20.86 18.85
#